data_d8f015e1e072894c6cc4800f9671afde
#
_entry.id   d8f015e1e072894c6cc4800f9671afde
#
_cell.length_a   1.000
_cell.length_b   1.000
_cell.length_c   1.000
_cell.angle_alpha   90.00
_cell.angle_beta   90.00
_cell.angle_gamma   90.00
#
_symmetry.space_group_name_H-M   'P 1'
#
loop_
_entity.id
_entity.type
_entity.pdbx_description
1 polymer ?
#
loop_
_entity_poly.entity_id
_entity_poly.type
_entity_poly.pdbx_seq_one_letter_code
_entity_poly.pdbx_strand_id
1 'polypeptide(L)'
;MKKTKFDKLTSKYQKALLKSLEEFVSIDSSYDPNTVNETNPFGAGVSDALNYITNLARSDGFEVTNYDNKIVEILYGKGNKNLTIMAHADVVPAGDGWIDPPFKMVEKKGVLYGRGVSDDKGPLLATYYALKALRDEGLLGGYEIRFLVGGNEESGSLCMHHYFDVLKKKQPTLGFSPDSDFPLIYAEKGITNFTVKAKVEVPGLISIKGGTASNAVIDKCELKIDLNLDFLKFIMERYHRHEAEIRTVDDVTTVTFFGKAAHGSTPEKGVNAGMMALKSIAEFSKNESLLRLVKLYEPLDGKGYGCSATNKEMGHNSSNMGLISYKDGVIELTINFRYINSCDYKELVTAIKEANKGFEVKLGENNPVLFYPRDSVLIKTLLKAYQEETGDLKSKPLAIGGGTYAKCADNVVAFGMQFPGFDSLMHSPGEMTKKEDLFKAMSIYAKAIYELGEVLKK
;
A
#
# COMPACT_ATOMS: atom_id res chain seq x y z
N MET A 1 -27.25 -4.32 17.88
CA MET A 1 -26.37 -4.62 19.03
C MET A 1 -26.57 -3.56 20.12
N LYS A 2 -26.37 -3.91 21.43
CA LYS A 2 -26.42 -2.94 22.52
C LYS A 2 -25.19 -2.01 22.40
N LYS A 3 -25.39 -0.68 22.45
CA LYS A 3 -24.30 0.29 22.39
C LYS A 3 -23.28 0.07 23.51
N THR A 4 -22.01 -0.01 23.17
CA THR A 4 -20.89 -0.14 24.12
C THR A 4 -20.65 1.17 24.89
N LYS A 5 -19.76 1.15 25.89
CA LYS A 5 -19.30 2.37 26.55
C LYS A 5 -18.64 3.33 25.56
N PHE A 6 -17.81 2.80 24.66
CA PHE A 6 -17.07 3.63 23.70
C PHE A 6 -17.95 4.10 22.54
N ASP A 7 -18.97 3.34 22.10
CA ASP A 7 -20.00 3.85 21.19
C ASP A 7 -20.72 5.10 21.76
N LYS A 8 -21.04 5.09 23.06
CA LYS A 8 -21.69 6.24 23.71
C LYS A 8 -20.75 7.41 23.85
N LEU A 9 -19.47 7.14 24.18
CA LEU A 9 -18.44 8.15 24.33
C LEU A 9 -18.21 8.90 23.01
N THR A 10 -18.01 8.17 21.91
CA THR A 10 -17.67 8.72 20.61
C THR A 10 -18.87 9.28 19.84
N SER A 11 -20.10 8.86 20.18
CA SER A 11 -21.31 9.29 19.43
C SER A 11 -21.52 10.80 19.36
N LYS A 12 -21.07 11.56 20.37
CA LYS A 12 -21.15 13.03 20.39
C LYS A 12 -20.23 13.72 19.38
N TYR A 13 -19.23 13.00 18.83
CA TYR A 13 -18.28 13.51 17.85
C TYR A 13 -18.63 13.13 16.41
N GLN A 14 -19.63 12.30 16.15
CA GLN A 14 -19.98 11.80 14.80
C GLN A 14 -20.27 12.92 13.80
N LYS A 15 -20.97 13.98 14.22
CA LYS A 15 -21.24 15.14 13.33
C LYS A 15 -19.98 15.92 13.01
N ALA A 16 -19.10 16.12 14.00
CA ALA A 16 -17.83 16.80 13.80
C ALA A 16 -16.91 15.99 12.87
N LEU A 17 -16.84 14.68 13.08
CA LEU A 17 -16.11 13.77 12.19
C LEU A 17 -16.55 13.90 10.73
N LEU A 18 -17.86 13.81 10.44
CA LEU A 18 -18.37 13.91 9.07
C LEU A 18 -18.08 15.27 8.44
N LYS A 19 -18.24 16.35 9.21
CA LYS A 19 -17.91 17.69 8.72
C LYS A 19 -16.42 17.82 8.39
N SER A 20 -15.55 17.39 9.30
CA SER A 20 -14.12 17.43 9.08
C SER A 20 -13.69 16.52 7.92
N LEU A 21 -14.35 15.37 7.74
CA LEU A 21 -14.05 14.48 6.62
C LEU A 21 -14.44 15.10 5.28
N GLU A 22 -15.61 15.76 5.21
CA GLU A 22 -16.04 16.48 4.01
C GLU A 22 -15.04 17.57 3.63
N GLU A 23 -14.62 18.39 4.59
CA GLU A 23 -13.61 19.44 4.40
C GLU A 23 -12.26 18.84 3.98
N PHE A 24 -11.82 17.75 4.62
CA PHE A 24 -10.53 17.14 4.37
C PHE A 24 -10.48 16.41 3.01
N VAL A 25 -11.55 15.73 2.61
CA VAL A 25 -11.67 15.10 1.28
C VAL A 25 -11.63 16.16 0.16
N SER A 26 -12.11 17.38 0.41
CA SER A 26 -12.08 18.45 -0.60
C SER A 26 -10.67 18.91 -0.99
N ILE A 27 -9.66 18.55 -0.23
CA ILE A 27 -8.26 18.84 -0.53
C ILE A 27 -7.68 17.71 -1.39
N ASP A 28 -7.30 18.00 -2.64
CA ASP A 28 -6.53 17.06 -3.46
C ASP A 28 -5.09 16.99 -2.93
N SER A 29 -4.84 16.00 -2.10
CA SER A 29 -3.53 15.74 -1.50
C SER A 29 -2.75 14.62 -2.21
N SER A 30 -2.99 14.41 -3.49
CA SER A 30 -2.15 13.54 -4.30
C SER A 30 -0.77 14.16 -4.54
N TYR A 31 0.27 13.30 -4.67
CA TYR A 31 1.61 13.76 -5.00
C TYR A 31 1.62 14.47 -6.37
N ASP A 32 2.03 15.74 -6.39
CA ASP A 32 2.15 16.52 -7.63
C ASP A 32 3.59 17.05 -7.79
N PRO A 33 4.40 16.42 -8.68
CA PRO A 33 5.79 16.83 -8.90
C PRO A 33 5.94 18.25 -9.43
N ASN A 34 4.89 18.84 -10.05
CA ASN A 34 4.94 20.19 -10.59
C ASN A 34 4.87 21.28 -9.51
N THR A 35 4.38 20.94 -8.32
CA THR A 35 4.26 21.87 -7.17
C THR A 35 5.25 21.58 -6.06
N VAL A 36 6.12 20.57 -6.23
CA VAL A 36 7.19 20.24 -5.26
C VAL A 36 8.21 21.36 -5.20
N ASN A 37 8.50 21.81 -3.97
CA ASN A 37 9.54 22.79 -3.65
C ASN A 37 9.94 22.65 -2.17
N GLU A 38 10.80 23.53 -1.65
CA GLU A 38 11.27 23.48 -0.26
C GLU A 38 10.15 23.57 0.77
N THR A 39 9.09 24.35 0.49
CA THR A 39 7.93 24.48 1.39
C THR A 39 6.87 23.41 1.17
N ASN A 40 6.84 22.78 0.00
CA ASN A 40 5.89 21.74 -0.38
C ASN A 40 6.64 20.48 -0.83
N PRO A 41 7.27 19.73 0.07
CA PRO A 41 8.18 18.64 -0.29
C PRO A 41 7.49 17.46 -1.01
N PHE A 42 6.18 17.34 -0.87
CA PHE A 42 5.35 16.32 -1.53
C PHE A 42 4.24 16.90 -2.43
N GLY A 43 4.30 18.22 -2.70
CA GLY A 43 3.32 18.97 -3.46
C GLY A 43 2.43 19.86 -2.59
N ALA A 44 1.82 20.87 -3.23
CA ALA A 44 1.03 21.89 -2.53
C ALA A 44 -0.20 21.29 -1.82
N GLY A 45 -0.94 20.40 -2.50
CA GLY A 45 -2.13 19.78 -1.92
C GLY A 45 -1.84 18.92 -0.68
N VAL A 46 -0.69 18.24 -0.64
CA VAL A 46 -0.25 17.52 0.57
C VAL A 46 0.04 18.49 1.71
N SER A 47 0.73 19.59 1.43
CA SER A 47 1.00 20.62 2.43
C SER A 47 -0.29 21.25 2.98
N ASP A 48 -1.29 21.47 2.10
CA ASP A 48 -2.61 21.99 2.52
C ASP A 48 -3.34 20.99 3.42
N ALA A 49 -3.26 19.68 3.12
CA ALA A 49 -3.83 18.63 3.95
C ALA A 49 -3.18 18.54 5.34
N LEU A 50 -1.85 18.63 5.42
CA LEU A 50 -1.11 18.67 6.68
C LEU A 50 -1.42 19.95 7.48
N ASN A 51 -1.58 21.09 6.81
CA ASN A 51 -1.99 22.35 7.43
C ASN A 51 -3.43 22.27 7.96
N TYR A 52 -4.34 21.61 7.24
CA TYR A 52 -5.70 21.39 7.72
C TYR A 52 -5.71 20.64 9.05
N ILE A 53 -5.01 19.51 9.15
CA ILE A 53 -4.90 18.73 10.39
C ILE A 53 -4.21 19.51 11.50
N THR A 54 -3.16 20.26 11.17
CA THR A 54 -2.46 21.15 12.12
C THR A 54 -3.42 22.15 12.75
N ASN A 55 -4.23 22.82 11.93
CA ASN A 55 -5.19 23.82 12.39
C ASN A 55 -6.35 23.21 13.17
N LEU A 56 -6.87 22.07 12.72
CA LEU A 56 -7.93 21.34 13.43
C LEU A 56 -7.45 20.97 14.85
N ALA A 57 -6.29 20.34 14.96
CA ALA A 57 -5.79 19.87 16.25
C ALA A 57 -5.40 21.03 17.20
N ARG A 58 -4.84 22.12 16.67
CA ARG A 58 -4.59 23.35 17.47
C ARG A 58 -5.86 23.98 17.97
N SER A 59 -6.90 24.07 17.13
CA SER A 59 -8.21 24.63 17.55
C SER A 59 -8.88 23.79 18.63
N ASP A 60 -8.61 22.49 18.67
CA ASP A 60 -9.05 21.58 19.70
C ASP A 60 -8.18 21.56 20.95
N GLY A 61 -7.10 22.37 21.00
CA GLY A 61 -6.25 22.53 22.16
C GLY A 61 -5.17 21.44 22.35
N PHE A 62 -4.81 20.73 21.31
CA PHE A 62 -3.64 19.84 21.32
C PHE A 62 -2.33 20.64 21.11
N GLU A 63 -1.23 20.11 21.62
CA GLU A 63 0.11 20.55 21.24
C GLU A 63 0.44 19.97 19.86
N VAL A 64 0.79 20.84 18.88
CA VAL A 64 0.96 20.43 17.49
C VAL A 64 2.22 21.03 16.88
N THR A 65 3.05 20.19 16.32
CA THR A 65 4.23 20.56 15.54
C THR A 65 4.13 20.01 14.12
N ASN A 66 4.24 20.90 13.12
CA ASN A 66 4.41 20.52 11.73
C ASN A 66 5.90 20.56 11.40
N TYR A 67 6.49 19.44 11.06
CA TYR A 67 7.90 19.32 10.68
C TYR A 67 8.05 19.42 9.16
N ASP A 68 8.41 20.59 8.69
CA ASP A 68 8.78 20.88 7.29
C ASP A 68 7.72 20.51 6.24
N ASN A 69 6.42 20.56 6.59
CA ASN A 69 5.34 20.07 5.74
C ASN A 69 5.54 18.61 5.22
N LYS A 70 6.25 17.80 6.00
CA LYS A 70 6.41 16.36 5.75
C LYS A 70 5.57 15.52 6.67
N ILE A 71 5.49 15.95 7.96
CA ILE A 71 4.77 15.19 8.99
C ILE A 71 4.30 16.15 10.09
N VAL A 72 3.10 15.90 10.58
CA VAL A 72 2.52 16.60 11.73
C VAL A 72 2.52 15.68 12.95
N GLU A 73 3.04 16.16 14.06
CA GLU A 73 2.95 15.52 15.37
C GLU A 73 1.89 16.23 16.22
N ILE A 74 0.88 15.48 16.65
CA ILE A 74 -0.13 15.92 17.63
C ILE A 74 0.21 15.22 18.94
N LEU A 75 0.54 15.99 19.95
CA LEU A 75 1.04 15.50 21.23
C LEU A 75 0.00 15.68 22.35
N TYR A 76 -0.16 14.65 23.19
CA TYR A 76 -0.95 14.73 24.40
C TYR A 76 -0.31 13.95 25.55
N GLY A 77 -0.37 14.51 26.76
CA GLY A 77 0.15 13.89 27.97
C GLY A 77 1.68 13.97 28.07
N LYS A 78 2.20 13.35 29.12
CA LYS A 78 3.65 13.29 29.43
C LYS A 78 3.98 11.95 30.06
N GLY A 79 5.13 11.39 29.73
CA GLY A 79 5.61 10.14 30.31
C GLY A 79 6.87 9.62 29.63
N ASN A 80 7.48 8.61 30.24
CA ASN A 80 8.63 7.93 29.66
C ASN A 80 8.26 6.88 28.61
N LYS A 81 7.02 6.40 28.61
CA LYS A 81 6.45 5.49 27.62
C LYS A 81 5.52 6.28 26.71
N ASN A 82 5.44 5.89 25.44
CA ASN A 82 4.57 6.53 24.48
C ASN A 82 3.67 5.52 23.75
N LEU A 83 2.44 5.96 23.47
CA LEU A 83 1.55 5.35 22.49
C LEU A 83 1.62 6.18 21.21
N THR A 84 2.05 5.56 20.12
CA THR A 84 2.15 6.24 18.83
C THR A 84 1.08 5.74 17.87
N ILE A 85 0.36 6.66 17.24
CA ILE A 85 -0.61 6.40 16.18
C ILE A 85 -0.03 7.01 14.90
N MET A 86 -0.06 6.30 13.80
CA MET A 86 0.56 6.72 12.54
C MET A 86 -0.46 6.63 11.41
N ALA A 87 -0.84 7.77 10.86
CA ALA A 87 -1.81 7.90 9.77
C ALA A 87 -1.25 8.78 8.65
N HIS A 88 -1.87 8.81 7.48
CA HIS A 88 -1.43 9.67 6.40
C HIS A 88 -2.53 10.60 5.85
N ALA A 89 -2.10 11.74 5.32
CA ALA A 89 -2.96 12.77 4.76
C ALA A 89 -2.93 12.80 3.23
N ASP A 90 -1.88 12.21 2.63
CA ASP A 90 -1.79 12.06 1.17
C ASP A 90 -2.74 10.98 0.65
N VAL A 91 -3.02 11.02 -0.62
CA VAL A 91 -3.88 10.08 -1.33
C VAL A 91 -3.29 9.75 -2.70
N VAL A 92 -3.59 8.57 -3.25
CA VAL A 92 -3.27 8.27 -4.65
C VAL A 92 -4.02 9.20 -5.60
N PRO A 93 -3.48 9.50 -6.79
CA PRO A 93 -4.20 10.26 -7.81
C PRO A 93 -5.59 9.69 -8.09
N ALA A 94 -6.56 10.55 -8.33
CA ALA A 94 -7.94 10.12 -8.53
C ALA A 94 -8.08 9.15 -9.72
N GLY A 95 -7.38 9.41 -10.84
CA GLY A 95 -7.56 8.68 -12.09
C GLY A 95 -8.90 8.98 -12.76
N ASP A 96 -9.18 8.25 -13.83
CA ASP A 96 -10.42 8.38 -14.61
C ASP A 96 -11.51 7.40 -14.14
N GLY A 97 -12.77 7.66 -14.50
CA GLY A 97 -13.88 6.72 -14.25
C GLY A 97 -14.75 7.05 -13.02
N TRP A 98 -14.53 8.16 -12.35
CA TRP A 98 -15.40 8.62 -11.27
C TRP A 98 -16.77 9.07 -11.78
N ILE A 99 -17.84 8.65 -11.07
CA ILE A 99 -19.22 9.10 -11.34
C ILE A 99 -19.46 10.47 -10.69
N ASP A 100 -19.04 10.65 -9.45
CA ASP A 100 -19.06 11.92 -8.73
C ASP A 100 -17.63 12.49 -8.66
N PRO A 101 -17.43 13.81 -8.50
CA PRO A 101 -16.09 14.39 -8.36
C PRO A 101 -15.31 13.74 -7.19
N PRO A 102 -14.07 13.27 -7.41
CA PRO A 102 -13.31 12.49 -6.42
C PRO A 102 -13.03 13.26 -5.11
N PHE A 103 -12.82 14.57 -5.21
CA PHE A 103 -12.54 15.46 -4.07
C PHE A 103 -13.79 16.21 -3.58
N LYS A 104 -14.95 15.56 -3.71
CA LYS A 104 -16.21 16.00 -3.13
C LYS A 104 -16.89 14.81 -2.48
N MET A 105 -16.88 14.76 -1.15
CA MET A 105 -17.57 13.68 -0.45
C MET A 105 -19.07 13.69 -0.74
N VAL A 106 -19.60 12.54 -1.15
CA VAL A 106 -21.03 12.35 -1.45
C VAL A 106 -21.57 11.19 -0.61
N GLU A 107 -22.66 11.41 0.10
CA GLU A 107 -23.37 10.34 0.83
C GLU A 107 -24.52 9.79 -0.01
N LYS A 108 -24.54 8.46 -0.25
CA LYS A 108 -25.64 7.75 -0.90
C LYS A 108 -26.03 6.53 -0.07
N LYS A 109 -27.24 6.50 0.47
CA LYS A 109 -27.78 5.37 1.28
C LYS A 109 -26.86 4.93 2.42
N GLY A 110 -26.24 5.88 3.11
CA GLY A 110 -25.34 5.59 4.25
C GLY A 110 -23.92 5.16 3.85
N VAL A 111 -23.57 5.25 2.58
CA VAL A 111 -22.21 5.06 2.06
C VAL A 111 -21.65 6.41 1.66
N LEU A 112 -20.42 6.70 2.10
CA LEU A 112 -19.67 7.89 1.78
C LEU A 112 -18.73 7.56 0.60
N TYR A 113 -18.76 8.38 -0.44
CA TYR A 113 -17.91 8.27 -1.64
C TYR A 113 -16.97 9.45 -1.72
N GLY A 114 -15.73 9.23 -2.09
CA GLY A 114 -14.72 10.27 -2.31
C GLY A 114 -13.31 9.70 -2.12
N ARG A 115 -12.31 10.29 -2.77
CA ARG A 115 -10.91 9.89 -2.61
C ARG A 115 -10.43 10.21 -1.19
N GLY A 116 -9.92 9.21 -0.47
CA GLY A 116 -9.45 9.33 0.91
C GLY A 116 -10.50 9.03 1.97
N VAL A 117 -11.78 8.77 1.61
CA VAL A 117 -12.81 8.42 2.62
C VAL A 117 -12.49 7.10 3.33
N SER A 118 -11.73 6.22 2.70
CA SER A 118 -11.32 4.92 3.20
C SER A 118 -9.81 4.82 3.44
N ASP A 119 -9.02 5.54 2.67
CA ASP A 119 -7.55 5.46 2.64
C ASP A 119 -6.95 6.87 2.49
N ASP A 120 -6.47 7.51 3.55
CA ASP A 120 -6.56 7.19 5.00
C ASP A 120 -7.28 8.32 5.78
N LYS A 121 -7.84 9.35 5.07
CA LYS A 121 -8.46 10.54 5.72
C LYS A 121 -9.61 10.18 6.64
N GLY A 122 -10.43 9.18 6.26
CA GLY A 122 -11.51 8.66 7.10
C GLY A 122 -11.01 8.00 8.38
N PRO A 123 -10.17 6.96 8.29
CA PRO A 123 -9.55 6.30 9.44
C PRO A 123 -8.75 7.24 10.33
N LEU A 124 -7.96 8.15 9.74
CA LEU A 124 -7.23 9.21 10.44
C LEU A 124 -8.16 10.03 11.33
N LEU A 125 -9.25 10.57 10.77
CA LEU A 125 -10.19 11.39 11.52
C LEU A 125 -10.99 10.56 12.53
N ALA A 126 -11.36 9.31 12.23
CA ALA A 126 -12.00 8.43 13.21
C ALA A 126 -11.10 8.22 14.42
N THR A 127 -9.79 8.01 14.20
CA THR A 127 -8.82 7.83 15.28
C THR A 127 -8.55 9.15 16.03
N TYR A 128 -8.48 10.26 15.31
CA TYR A 128 -8.33 11.58 15.90
C TYR A 128 -9.48 11.93 16.85
N TYR A 129 -10.74 11.74 16.40
CA TYR A 129 -11.91 12.01 17.25
C TYR A 129 -12.08 10.99 18.39
N ALA A 130 -11.57 9.77 18.22
CA ALA A 130 -11.46 8.80 19.31
C ALA A 130 -10.50 9.28 20.41
N LEU A 131 -9.32 9.77 20.03
CA LEU A 131 -8.35 10.37 20.94
C LEU A 131 -8.93 11.61 21.65
N LYS A 132 -9.56 12.51 20.89
CA LYS A 132 -10.23 13.70 21.43
C LYS A 132 -11.32 13.34 22.45
N ALA A 133 -12.16 12.36 22.13
CA ALA A 133 -13.23 11.90 23.03
C ALA A 133 -12.69 11.38 24.37
N LEU A 134 -11.61 10.61 24.35
CA LEU A 134 -10.96 10.10 25.56
C LEU A 134 -10.31 11.23 26.38
N ARG A 135 -9.66 12.18 25.72
CA ARG A 135 -9.07 13.34 26.37
C ARG A 135 -10.12 14.19 27.08
N ASP A 136 -11.20 14.53 26.38
CA ASP A 136 -12.26 15.42 26.88
C ASP A 136 -13.02 14.79 28.07
N GLU A 137 -12.99 13.47 28.22
CA GLU A 137 -13.52 12.74 29.39
C GLU A 137 -12.46 12.45 30.46
N GLY A 138 -11.23 12.93 30.31
CA GLY A 138 -10.17 12.74 31.29
C GLY A 138 -9.72 11.28 31.47
N LEU A 139 -9.88 10.45 30.46
CA LEU A 139 -9.58 9.01 30.50
C LEU A 139 -8.13 8.67 30.15
N LEU A 140 -7.33 9.66 29.78
CA LEU A 140 -5.92 9.52 29.37
C LEU A 140 -4.98 10.09 30.40
N GLY A 141 -3.79 9.51 30.58
CA GLY A 141 -2.75 10.04 31.45
C GLY A 141 -1.74 9.00 31.92
N GLY A 142 -0.55 9.47 32.37
CA GLY A 142 0.56 8.64 32.83
C GLY A 142 1.49 8.14 31.73
N TYR A 143 1.25 8.51 30.50
CA TYR A 143 2.05 8.21 29.31
C TYR A 143 1.86 9.33 28.26
N GLU A 144 2.74 9.37 27.30
CA GLU A 144 2.67 10.29 26.17
C GLU A 144 1.90 9.65 25.02
N ILE A 145 1.07 10.41 24.33
CA ILE A 145 0.43 9.99 23.08
C ILE A 145 0.96 10.86 21.96
N ARG A 146 1.46 10.23 20.91
CA ARG A 146 1.89 10.86 19.66
C ARG A 146 1.00 10.40 18.54
N PHE A 147 0.23 11.32 17.97
CA PHE A 147 -0.48 11.05 16.74
C PHE A 147 0.28 11.70 15.59
N LEU A 148 0.90 10.89 14.75
CA LEU A 148 1.70 11.28 13.62
C LEU A 148 0.85 11.23 12.36
N VAL A 149 0.85 12.34 11.60
CA VAL A 149 0.15 12.42 10.32
C VAL A 149 1.19 12.72 9.25
N GLY A 150 1.51 11.72 8.44
CA GLY A 150 2.47 11.82 7.34
C GLY A 150 1.83 12.31 6.05
N GLY A 151 2.65 12.83 5.14
CA GLY A 151 2.21 13.34 3.84
C GLY A 151 2.78 12.57 2.65
N ASN A 152 3.27 11.33 2.83
CA ASN A 152 3.93 10.60 1.77
C ASN A 152 3.90 9.07 2.02
N GLU A 153 2.77 8.51 2.39
CA GLU A 153 2.59 7.06 2.51
C GLU A 153 2.57 6.43 1.14
N GLU A 154 1.72 6.93 0.28
CA GLU A 154 1.41 6.41 -1.05
C GLU A 154 2.58 6.47 -2.04
N SER A 155 3.61 7.23 -1.69
CA SER A 155 4.76 7.46 -2.57
C SER A 155 6.12 7.21 -1.91
N GLY A 156 6.18 6.48 -0.77
CA GLY A 156 7.43 5.93 -0.25
C GLY A 156 7.78 6.21 1.21
N SER A 157 6.87 6.77 2.02
CA SER A 157 7.02 6.93 3.49
C SER A 157 8.22 7.78 3.95
N LEU A 158 8.75 8.67 3.10
CA LEU A 158 9.87 9.55 3.42
C LEU A 158 9.60 10.47 4.62
N CYS A 159 8.34 10.78 4.88
CA CYS A 159 7.90 11.55 6.05
C CYS A 159 8.22 10.83 7.37
N MET A 160 8.01 9.52 7.45
CA MET A 160 8.35 8.72 8.64
C MET A 160 9.86 8.55 8.79
N HIS A 161 10.58 8.34 7.67
CA HIS A 161 12.04 8.37 7.67
C HIS A 161 12.57 9.73 8.17
N HIS A 162 11.99 10.85 7.71
CA HIS A 162 12.36 12.18 8.22
C HIS A 162 12.17 12.27 9.75
N TYR A 163 11.04 11.76 10.26
CA TYR A 163 10.72 11.83 11.69
C TYR A 163 11.65 10.96 12.55
N PHE A 164 11.79 9.67 12.20
CA PHE A 164 12.53 8.74 13.04
C PHE A 164 14.04 8.74 12.80
N ASP A 165 14.49 8.89 11.54
CA ASP A 165 15.90 8.76 11.19
C ASP A 165 16.64 10.09 11.05
N VAL A 166 15.98 11.15 10.56
CA VAL A 166 16.60 12.48 10.44
C VAL A 166 16.44 13.27 11.73
N LEU A 167 15.20 13.45 12.22
CA LEU A 167 14.91 14.18 13.45
C LEU A 167 15.22 13.36 14.72
N LYS A 168 15.54 12.05 14.58
CA LYS A 168 15.90 11.15 15.70
C LYS A 168 14.87 11.12 16.81
N LYS A 169 13.59 11.18 16.46
CA LYS A 169 12.51 11.10 17.43
C LYS A 169 12.44 9.69 18.04
N LYS A 170 11.99 9.65 19.30
CA LYS A 170 11.90 8.41 20.07
C LYS A 170 10.95 7.41 19.41
N GLN A 171 11.39 6.16 19.27
CA GLN A 171 10.57 5.05 18.78
C GLN A 171 9.35 4.78 19.67
N PRO A 172 8.25 4.25 19.12
CA PRO A 172 7.06 3.86 19.87
C PRO A 172 7.36 2.81 20.95
N THR A 173 6.75 2.97 22.13
CA THR A 173 6.69 1.88 23.11
C THR A 173 5.63 0.86 22.68
N LEU A 174 4.48 1.35 22.23
CA LEU A 174 3.41 0.62 21.56
C LEU A 174 2.76 1.57 20.54
N GLY A 175 2.21 1.02 19.46
CA GLY A 175 1.51 1.84 18.47
C GLY A 175 0.67 1.05 17.50
N PHE A 176 -0.10 1.79 16.70
CA PHE A 176 -0.82 1.24 15.56
C PHE A 176 -0.99 2.27 14.44
N SER A 177 -1.20 1.77 13.22
CA SER A 177 -1.65 2.58 12.08
C SER A 177 -3.09 2.21 11.73
N PRO A 178 -4.03 3.15 11.59
CA PRO A 178 -5.42 2.86 11.25
C PRO A 178 -5.64 2.55 9.77
N ASP A 179 -4.59 2.33 9.01
CA ASP A 179 -4.53 2.18 7.57
C ASP A 179 -4.37 0.71 7.16
N SER A 180 -5.43 -0.09 7.23
CA SER A 180 -5.51 -1.47 6.74
C SER A 180 -6.84 -2.16 7.06
N ASP A 181 -6.82 -3.49 7.29
CA ASP A 181 -7.98 -4.32 7.59
C ASP A 181 -8.19 -4.56 9.09
N PHE A 182 -9.45 -4.64 9.52
CA PHE A 182 -9.82 -5.29 10.76
C PHE A 182 -9.86 -6.83 10.61
N PRO A 183 -9.60 -7.63 11.69
CA PRO A 183 -9.43 -7.21 13.09
C PRO A 183 -8.07 -6.57 13.41
N LEU A 184 -7.00 -6.93 12.74
CA LEU A 184 -5.68 -6.31 12.77
C LEU A 184 -4.70 -7.06 11.86
N ILE A 185 -3.61 -6.41 11.47
CA ILE A 185 -2.50 -7.00 10.72
C ILE A 185 -1.35 -7.27 11.69
N TYR A 186 -0.99 -8.54 11.91
CA TYR A 186 0.14 -8.90 12.77
C TYR A 186 1.44 -9.16 12.00
N ALA A 187 1.31 -9.28 10.67
CA ALA A 187 2.44 -9.56 9.80
C ALA A 187 2.26 -8.94 8.41
N GLU A 188 3.34 -8.35 7.89
CA GLU A 188 3.44 -7.81 6.55
C GLU A 188 4.66 -8.37 5.85
N LYS A 189 4.53 -8.85 4.60
CA LYS A 189 5.66 -9.40 3.85
C LYS A 189 6.77 -8.35 3.66
N GLY A 190 8.02 -8.80 3.66
CA GLY A 190 9.12 -7.98 3.17
C GLY A 190 8.94 -7.69 1.68
N ILE A 191 9.34 -6.52 1.23
CA ILE A 191 9.18 -6.07 -0.15
C ILE A 191 10.53 -5.59 -0.66
N THR A 192 10.93 -6.09 -1.82
CA THR A 192 12.06 -5.55 -2.56
C THR A 192 11.76 -5.56 -4.05
N ASN A 193 12.16 -4.50 -4.73
CA ASN A 193 12.16 -4.47 -6.18
C ASN A 193 13.57 -4.75 -6.67
N PHE A 194 13.69 -5.41 -7.80
CA PHE A 194 14.96 -5.50 -8.50
C PHE A 194 14.75 -5.45 -10.02
N THR A 195 15.73 -4.90 -10.70
CA THR A 195 15.73 -4.76 -12.16
C THR A 195 16.75 -5.71 -12.75
N VAL A 196 16.38 -6.39 -13.82
CA VAL A 196 17.26 -7.28 -14.59
C VAL A 196 17.37 -6.77 -16.00
N LYS A 197 18.62 -6.58 -16.48
CA LYS A 197 18.90 -6.17 -17.85
C LYS A 197 19.68 -7.25 -18.56
N ALA A 198 19.30 -7.53 -19.79
CA ALA A 198 20.00 -8.45 -20.67
C ALA A 198 20.19 -7.83 -22.07
N LYS A 199 21.38 -7.99 -22.63
CA LYS A 199 21.62 -7.71 -24.06
C LYS A 199 21.01 -8.86 -24.86
N VAL A 200 20.15 -8.54 -25.80
CA VAL A 200 19.38 -9.51 -26.57
C VAL A 200 19.27 -9.03 -28.01
N GLU A 201 19.76 -9.81 -28.93
CA GLU A 201 19.59 -9.55 -30.34
C GLU A 201 18.52 -10.45 -30.92
N VAL A 202 17.41 -9.84 -31.31
CA VAL A 202 16.32 -10.52 -32.04
C VAL A 202 16.08 -9.74 -33.33
N PRO A 203 16.34 -10.35 -34.49
CA PRO A 203 16.15 -9.68 -35.78
C PRO A 203 14.74 -9.14 -35.95
N GLY A 204 14.62 -7.85 -36.29
CA GLY A 204 13.36 -7.18 -36.53
C GLY A 204 12.62 -6.73 -35.25
N LEU A 205 13.04 -7.13 -34.06
CA LEU A 205 12.40 -6.64 -32.82
C LEU A 205 12.77 -5.17 -32.56
N ILE A 206 11.76 -4.29 -32.56
CA ILE A 206 11.92 -2.83 -32.42
C ILE A 206 11.76 -2.42 -30.97
N SER A 207 10.66 -2.81 -30.30
CA SER A 207 10.41 -2.45 -28.91
C SER A 207 9.44 -3.39 -28.21
N ILE A 208 9.56 -3.44 -26.89
CA ILE A 208 8.54 -3.98 -25.98
C ILE A 208 8.31 -2.92 -24.91
N LYS A 209 7.04 -2.66 -24.55
CA LYS A 209 6.70 -1.75 -23.46
C LYS A 209 5.44 -2.24 -22.75
N GLY A 210 5.54 -2.50 -21.44
CA GLY A 210 4.41 -2.90 -20.61
C GLY A 210 4.59 -2.53 -19.14
N GLY A 211 3.48 -2.25 -18.48
CA GLY A 211 3.40 -1.88 -17.07
C GLY A 211 3.60 -0.39 -16.81
N THR A 212 2.97 0.08 -15.73
CA THR A 212 3.04 1.46 -15.23
C THR A 212 3.60 1.53 -13.80
N ALA A 213 3.50 0.43 -13.04
CA ALA A 213 3.96 0.33 -11.66
C ALA A 213 4.53 -1.07 -11.38
N SER A 214 5.61 -1.16 -10.60
CA SER A 214 6.25 -2.44 -10.26
C SER A 214 5.36 -3.36 -9.41
N ASN A 215 4.49 -2.79 -8.60
CA ASN A 215 3.59 -3.49 -7.68
C ASN A 215 2.22 -3.87 -8.29
N ALA A 216 2.07 -3.77 -9.60
CA ALA A 216 0.88 -4.19 -10.33
C ALA A 216 1.22 -5.24 -11.40
N VAL A 217 0.30 -6.18 -11.65
CA VAL A 217 0.37 -7.10 -12.78
C VAL A 217 0.11 -6.32 -14.07
N ILE A 218 0.95 -6.51 -15.08
CA ILE A 218 0.85 -5.82 -16.37
C ILE A 218 -0.43 -6.28 -17.09
N ASP A 219 -1.39 -5.40 -17.26
CA ASP A 219 -2.66 -5.67 -17.96
C ASP A 219 -2.61 -5.36 -19.45
N LYS A 220 -1.64 -4.55 -19.89
CA LYS A 220 -1.41 -4.23 -21.31
C LYS A 220 0.07 -4.17 -21.62
N CYS A 221 0.48 -4.82 -22.73
CA CYS A 221 1.86 -4.77 -23.21
C CYS A 221 1.89 -4.66 -24.73
N GLU A 222 2.70 -3.73 -25.27
CA GLU A 222 2.92 -3.56 -26.70
C GLU A 222 4.28 -4.10 -27.10
N LEU A 223 4.29 -4.95 -28.14
CA LEU A 223 5.49 -5.45 -28.81
C LEU A 223 5.47 -4.95 -30.25
N LYS A 224 6.54 -4.28 -30.69
CA LYS A 224 6.72 -3.83 -32.07
C LYS A 224 7.85 -4.59 -32.74
N ILE A 225 7.59 -5.07 -33.93
CA ILE A 225 8.53 -5.86 -34.75
C ILE A 225 8.36 -5.49 -36.21
N ASP A 226 9.42 -5.55 -37.00
CA ASP A 226 9.33 -5.48 -38.47
C ASP A 226 8.37 -6.54 -38.99
N LEU A 227 7.66 -6.25 -40.09
CA LEU A 227 6.67 -7.16 -40.65
C LEU A 227 7.25 -8.57 -40.85
N ASN A 228 6.73 -9.52 -40.10
CA ASN A 228 7.12 -10.90 -40.14
C ASN A 228 5.89 -11.81 -40.16
N LEU A 229 5.57 -12.39 -41.33
CA LEU A 229 4.37 -13.19 -41.52
C LEU A 229 4.37 -14.47 -40.65
N ASP A 230 5.54 -15.07 -40.42
CA ASP A 230 5.63 -16.26 -39.57
C ASP A 230 5.36 -15.92 -38.10
N PHE A 231 5.85 -14.75 -37.65
CA PHE A 231 5.54 -14.26 -36.29
C PHE A 231 4.05 -13.94 -36.15
N LEU A 232 3.43 -13.32 -37.15
CA LEU A 232 1.99 -13.04 -37.13
C LEU A 232 1.19 -14.34 -37.04
N LYS A 233 1.52 -15.33 -37.86
CA LYS A 233 0.87 -16.65 -37.82
C LYS A 233 1.04 -17.30 -36.44
N PHE A 234 2.25 -17.27 -35.89
CA PHE A 234 2.56 -17.80 -34.55
C PHE A 234 1.68 -17.14 -33.46
N ILE A 235 1.48 -15.80 -33.49
CA ILE A 235 0.63 -15.09 -32.55
C ILE A 235 -0.84 -15.48 -32.75
N MET A 236 -1.33 -15.51 -34.00
CA MET A 236 -2.72 -15.83 -34.30
C MET A 236 -3.12 -17.26 -33.94
N GLU A 237 -2.18 -18.20 -34.01
CA GLU A 237 -2.40 -19.60 -33.61
C GLU A 237 -2.44 -19.77 -32.08
N ARG A 238 -1.87 -18.82 -31.31
CA ARG A 238 -1.64 -18.96 -29.87
C ARG A 238 -2.61 -18.14 -29.00
N TYR A 239 -3.06 -17.00 -29.53
CA TYR A 239 -3.90 -16.06 -28.78
C TYR A 239 -5.20 -15.74 -29.50
N HIS A 240 -6.27 -15.63 -28.71
CA HIS A 240 -7.54 -15.11 -29.20
C HIS A 240 -7.48 -13.57 -29.37
N ARG A 241 -8.40 -13.01 -30.19
CA ARG A 241 -8.43 -11.57 -30.46
C ARG A 241 -8.59 -10.67 -29.23
N HIS A 242 -9.20 -11.19 -28.17
CA HIS A 242 -9.33 -10.45 -26.91
C HIS A 242 -8.09 -10.55 -26.02
N GLU A 243 -7.13 -11.44 -26.36
CA GLU A 243 -5.86 -11.57 -25.66
C GLU A 243 -4.72 -10.90 -26.39
N ALA A 244 -4.77 -10.81 -27.73
CA ALA A 244 -3.77 -10.13 -28.54
C ALA A 244 -4.40 -9.47 -29.77
N GLU A 245 -4.16 -8.18 -29.93
CA GLU A 245 -4.54 -7.39 -31.11
C GLU A 245 -3.32 -7.13 -31.98
N ILE A 246 -3.46 -7.30 -33.30
CA ILE A 246 -2.38 -7.10 -34.28
C ILE A 246 -2.74 -5.94 -35.18
N ARG A 247 -1.82 -4.98 -35.32
CA ARG A 247 -1.93 -3.86 -36.24
C ARG A 247 -0.60 -3.67 -36.98
N THR A 248 -0.66 -3.60 -38.33
CA THR A 248 0.51 -3.32 -39.16
C THR A 248 0.35 -1.98 -39.87
N VAL A 249 1.37 -1.15 -39.78
CA VAL A 249 1.46 0.17 -40.45
C VAL A 249 2.89 0.35 -40.93
N ASP A 250 3.10 0.71 -42.21
CA ASP A 250 4.40 1.00 -42.80
C ASP A 250 5.46 -0.09 -42.50
N ASP A 251 5.10 -1.37 -42.74
CA ASP A 251 5.93 -2.55 -42.47
C ASP A 251 6.34 -2.79 -41.03
N VAL A 252 5.76 -2.04 -40.07
CA VAL A 252 5.92 -2.29 -38.64
C VAL A 252 4.65 -2.91 -38.10
N THR A 253 4.79 -4.07 -37.47
CA THR A 253 3.71 -4.74 -36.76
C THR A 253 3.78 -4.45 -35.28
N THR A 254 2.65 -3.98 -34.73
CA THR A 254 2.43 -3.86 -33.30
C THR A 254 1.51 -4.99 -32.85
N VAL A 255 1.96 -5.79 -31.90
CA VAL A 255 1.12 -6.75 -31.19
C VAL A 255 0.85 -6.18 -29.79
N THR A 256 -0.42 -5.93 -29.50
CA THR A 256 -0.87 -5.48 -28.17
C THR A 256 -1.45 -6.67 -27.42
N PHE A 257 -0.79 -7.08 -26.36
CA PHE A 257 -1.26 -8.14 -25.47
C PHE A 257 -2.12 -7.52 -24.36
N PHE A 258 -3.25 -8.19 -24.07
CA PHE A 258 -4.19 -7.82 -23.02
C PHE A 258 -4.21 -8.91 -21.95
N GLY A 259 -3.97 -8.50 -20.73
CA GLY A 259 -4.01 -9.35 -19.55
C GLY A 259 -5.13 -8.92 -18.60
N LYS A 260 -4.87 -9.12 -17.32
CA LYS A 260 -5.77 -8.71 -16.23
C LYS A 260 -4.94 -8.14 -15.10
N ALA A 261 -5.21 -6.89 -14.71
CA ALA A 261 -4.56 -6.26 -13.56
C ALA A 261 -4.85 -7.03 -12.26
N ALA A 262 -3.87 -7.04 -11.39
CA ALA A 262 -3.97 -7.49 -10.01
C ALA A 262 -2.85 -6.84 -9.19
N HIS A 263 -3.01 -6.82 -7.86
CA HIS A 263 -1.96 -6.32 -7.00
C HIS A 263 -0.73 -7.26 -6.98
N GLY A 264 0.48 -6.72 -6.97
CA GLY A 264 1.73 -7.51 -7.02
C GLY A 264 1.95 -8.47 -5.84
N SER A 265 1.17 -8.35 -4.75
CA SER A 265 1.18 -9.32 -3.64
C SER A 265 0.37 -10.59 -3.92
N THR A 266 -0.54 -10.54 -4.90
CA THR A 266 -1.41 -11.64 -5.32
C THR A 266 -1.43 -11.76 -6.84
N PRO A 267 -0.24 -11.95 -7.47
CA PRO A 267 -0.11 -11.92 -8.93
C PRO A 267 -0.90 -13.05 -9.62
N GLU A 268 -1.22 -14.12 -8.90
CA GLU A 268 -2.04 -15.24 -9.37
C GLU A 268 -3.51 -14.88 -9.66
N LYS A 269 -3.98 -13.73 -9.18
CA LYS A 269 -5.33 -13.20 -9.48
C LYS A 269 -5.38 -12.43 -10.81
N GLY A 270 -4.21 -12.12 -11.39
CA GLY A 270 -4.05 -11.41 -12.64
C GLY A 270 -3.61 -12.31 -13.80
N VAL A 271 -3.48 -11.68 -14.97
CA VAL A 271 -2.85 -12.25 -16.17
C VAL A 271 -1.82 -11.25 -16.68
N ASN A 272 -0.55 -11.61 -16.71
CA ASN A 272 0.53 -10.68 -17.02
C ASN A 272 0.77 -10.57 -18.54
N ALA A 273 0.29 -9.48 -19.15
CA ALA A 273 0.47 -9.21 -20.58
C ALA A 273 1.96 -9.05 -20.98
N GLY A 274 2.81 -8.54 -20.09
CA GLY A 274 4.25 -8.47 -20.32
C GLY A 274 4.90 -9.84 -20.40
N MET A 275 4.46 -10.80 -19.59
CA MET A 275 4.92 -12.18 -19.68
C MET A 275 4.43 -12.86 -20.97
N MET A 276 3.21 -12.55 -21.43
CA MET A 276 2.71 -13.04 -22.73
C MET A 276 3.62 -12.53 -23.88
N ALA A 277 3.96 -11.26 -23.88
CA ALA A 277 4.88 -10.68 -24.88
C ALA A 277 6.29 -11.30 -24.81
N LEU A 278 6.85 -11.43 -23.60
CA LEU A 278 8.18 -12.01 -23.37
C LEU A 278 8.23 -13.47 -23.85
N LYS A 279 7.22 -14.28 -23.49
CA LYS A 279 7.13 -15.69 -23.94
C LYS A 279 7.03 -15.79 -25.45
N SER A 280 6.18 -14.97 -26.06
CA SER A 280 5.96 -15.00 -27.51
C SER A 280 7.26 -14.73 -28.28
N ILE A 281 7.98 -13.69 -27.92
CA ILE A 281 9.22 -13.38 -28.63
C ILE A 281 10.36 -14.36 -28.29
N ALA A 282 10.41 -14.86 -27.05
CA ALA A 282 11.41 -15.86 -26.65
C ALA A 282 11.25 -17.19 -27.40
N GLU A 283 10.04 -17.70 -27.50
CA GLU A 283 9.75 -18.98 -28.16
C GLU A 283 9.86 -18.86 -29.69
N PHE A 284 9.40 -17.76 -30.28
CA PHE A 284 9.52 -17.51 -31.72
C PHE A 284 10.99 -17.38 -32.16
N SER A 285 11.75 -16.53 -31.48
CA SER A 285 13.15 -16.27 -31.81
C SER A 285 14.10 -17.38 -31.37
N LYS A 286 13.68 -18.23 -30.44
CA LYS A 286 14.50 -19.24 -29.76
C LYS A 286 15.76 -18.64 -29.09
N ASN A 287 15.71 -17.36 -28.75
CA ASN A 287 16.81 -16.68 -28.10
C ASN A 287 17.00 -17.20 -26.67
N GLU A 288 18.18 -17.74 -26.38
CA GLU A 288 18.47 -18.42 -25.11
C GLU A 288 18.34 -17.48 -23.89
N SER A 289 18.73 -16.22 -24.02
CA SER A 289 18.60 -15.23 -22.93
C SER A 289 17.14 -14.94 -22.62
N LEU A 290 16.29 -14.77 -23.63
CA LEU A 290 14.85 -14.56 -23.44
C LEU A 290 14.17 -15.79 -22.86
N LEU A 291 14.49 -16.99 -23.37
CA LEU A 291 13.95 -18.25 -22.81
C LEU A 291 14.36 -18.42 -21.34
N ARG A 292 15.58 -18.02 -20.98
CA ARG A 292 16.04 -18.04 -19.59
C ARG A 292 15.28 -17.03 -18.72
N LEU A 293 15.02 -15.81 -19.20
CA LEU A 293 14.23 -14.81 -18.48
C LEU A 293 12.80 -15.32 -18.24
N VAL A 294 12.17 -15.95 -19.24
CA VAL A 294 10.85 -16.59 -19.05
C VAL A 294 10.93 -17.62 -17.92
N LYS A 295 11.89 -18.56 -17.98
CA LYS A 295 12.04 -19.60 -16.95
C LYS A 295 12.25 -19.04 -15.55
N LEU A 296 12.95 -17.91 -15.41
CA LEU A 296 13.22 -17.26 -14.12
C LEU A 296 11.98 -16.56 -13.57
N TYR A 297 11.19 -15.87 -14.42
CA TYR A 297 10.19 -14.91 -13.97
C TYR A 297 8.73 -15.27 -14.25
N GLU A 298 8.45 -16.38 -14.94
CA GLU A 298 7.10 -16.91 -15.09
C GLU A 298 6.53 -17.50 -13.77
N PRO A 299 7.34 -18.19 -12.90
CA PRO A 299 6.86 -18.63 -11.60
C PRO A 299 6.57 -17.45 -10.66
N LEU A 300 5.35 -17.42 -10.11
CA LEU A 300 4.83 -16.28 -9.33
C LEU A 300 5.25 -16.29 -7.85
N ASP A 301 6.07 -17.25 -7.43
CA ASP A 301 6.53 -17.45 -6.05
C ASP A 301 8.05 -17.27 -5.85
N GLY A 302 8.78 -16.90 -6.91
CA GLY A 302 10.23 -16.79 -6.92
C GLY A 302 10.98 -18.12 -7.10
N LYS A 303 10.29 -19.22 -7.42
CA LYS A 303 10.90 -20.54 -7.65
C LYS A 303 11.95 -20.51 -8.76
N GLY A 304 11.71 -19.73 -9.83
CA GLY A 304 12.62 -19.67 -10.97
C GLY A 304 14.04 -19.19 -10.62
N TYR A 305 14.17 -18.38 -9.57
CA TYR A 305 15.46 -17.87 -9.06
C TYR A 305 15.78 -18.33 -7.63
N GLY A 306 15.19 -19.46 -7.19
CA GLY A 306 15.55 -20.13 -5.94
C GLY A 306 15.04 -19.45 -4.67
N CYS A 307 14.05 -18.55 -4.78
CA CYS A 307 13.53 -17.76 -3.66
C CYS A 307 12.10 -18.16 -3.24
N SER A 308 11.62 -19.36 -3.60
CA SER A 308 10.30 -19.83 -3.17
C SER A 308 10.33 -20.27 -1.71
N ALA A 309 9.37 -19.80 -0.92
CA ALA A 309 9.16 -20.20 0.46
C ALA A 309 7.69 -20.14 0.84
N THR A 310 7.28 -20.98 1.79
CA THR A 310 5.91 -21.04 2.31
C THR A 310 5.89 -21.35 3.79
N ASN A 311 5.04 -20.68 4.56
CA ASN A 311 4.75 -21.05 5.95
C ASN A 311 3.28 -20.81 6.32
N LYS A 312 2.87 -21.28 7.52
CA LYS A 312 1.47 -21.16 7.99
C LYS A 312 1.08 -19.73 8.39
N GLU A 313 2.05 -18.91 8.76
CA GLU A 313 1.81 -17.56 9.31
C GLU A 313 1.54 -16.56 8.19
N MET A 314 2.35 -16.58 7.13
CA MET A 314 2.34 -15.55 6.09
C MET A 314 2.05 -16.08 4.68
N GLY A 315 1.76 -17.38 4.54
CA GLY A 315 1.54 -18.00 3.24
C GLY A 315 2.84 -18.19 2.46
N HIS A 316 2.87 -17.79 1.20
CA HIS A 316 4.00 -17.99 0.27
C HIS A 316 4.63 -16.66 -0.16
N ASN A 317 5.87 -16.71 -0.63
CA ASN A 317 6.49 -15.58 -1.33
C ASN A 317 5.72 -15.25 -2.60
N SER A 318 5.77 -14.01 -3.07
CA SER A 318 5.20 -13.63 -4.36
C SER A 318 6.21 -12.85 -5.21
N SER A 319 6.17 -13.12 -6.52
CA SER A 319 7.05 -12.53 -7.53
C SER A 319 6.20 -12.00 -8.69
N ASN A 320 6.25 -10.72 -8.92
CA ASN A 320 5.52 -10.06 -10.00
C ASN A 320 6.48 -9.30 -10.92
N MET A 321 6.47 -9.61 -12.22
CA MET A 321 7.08 -8.74 -13.21
C MET A 321 6.14 -7.58 -13.50
N GLY A 322 6.39 -6.42 -12.87
CA GLY A 322 5.52 -5.24 -12.97
C GLY A 322 5.86 -4.31 -14.13
N LEU A 323 7.11 -4.33 -14.61
CA LEU A 323 7.51 -3.54 -15.77
C LEU A 323 8.34 -4.39 -16.71
N ILE A 324 8.17 -4.14 -18.02
CA ILE A 324 9.00 -4.70 -19.08
C ILE A 324 9.27 -3.63 -20.14
N SER A 325 10.51 -3.54 -20.59
CA SER A 325 10.89 -2.74 -21.75
C SER A 325 11.96 -3.43 -22.58
N TYR A 326 11.92 -3.23 -23.89
CA TYR A 326 13.00 -3.55 -24.81
C TYR A 326 13.27 -2.35 -25.70
N LYS A 327 14.51 -1.95 -25.78
CA LYS A 327 14.98 -0.87 -26.66
C LYS A 327 16.46 -1.07 -26.96
N ASP A 328 16.88 -0.80 -28.21
CA ASP A 328 18.27 -0.78 -28.64
C ASP A 328 19.09 -2.05 -28.26
N GLY A 329 18.46 -3.23 -28.40
CA GLY A 329 19.11 -4.51 -28.09
C GLY A 329 19.20 -4.84 -26.59
N VAL A 330 18.52 -4.10 -25.73
CA VAL A 330 18.49 -4.34 -24.29
C VAL A 330 17.07 -4.57 -23.82
N ILE A 331 16.83 -5.72 -23.17
CA ILE A 331 15.58 -5.98 -22.43
C ILE A 331 15.80 -5.65 -20.95
N GLU A 332 14.83 -4.98 -20.36
CA GLU A 332 14.81 -4.65 -18.94
C GLU A 332 13.51 -5.11 -18.31
N LEU A 333 13.60 -5.85 -17.21
CA LEU A 333 12.47 -6.32 -16.40
C LEU A 333 12.59 -5.74 -15.00
N THR A 334 11.49 -5.22 -14.44
CA THR A 334 11.41 -4.87 -13.01
C THR A 334 10.50 -5.85 -12.30
N ILE A 335 11.04 -6.49 -11.28
CA ILE A 335 10.39 -7.52 -10.47
C ILE A 335 10.07 -6.95 -9.09
N ASN A 336 8.81 -7.01 -8.67
CA ASN A 336 8.37 -6.78 -7.31
C ASN A 336 8.33 -8.13 -6.59
N PHE A 337 9.25 -8.34 -5.66
CA PHE A 337 9.35 -9.58 -4.91
C PHE A 337 8.96 -9.34 -3.44
N ARG A 338 8.07 -10.19 -2.94
CA ARG A 338 7.59 -10.13 -1.55
C ARG A 338 7.87 -11.43 -0.84
N TYR A 339 8.50 -11.35 0.33
CA TYR A 339 9.00 -12.50 1.05
C TYR A 339 8.47 -12.57 2.49
N ILE A 340 8.38 -13.78 3.01
CA ILE A 340 7.84 -14.09 4.34
C ILE A 340 8.92 -14.11 5.41
N ASN A 341 8.52 -14.13 6.67
CA ASN A 341 9.40 -14.02 7.85
C ASN A 341 10.36 -15.20 8.06
N SER A 342 10.22 -16.30 7.33
CA SER A 342 11.18 -17.41 7.36
C SER A 342 12.33 -17.25 6.36
N CYS A 343 12.38 -16.15 5.61
CA CYS A 343 13.43 -15.88 4.64
C CYS A 343 14.47 -14.89 5.21
N ASP A 344 15.74 -15.19 5.05
CA ASP A 344 16.81 -14.22 5.27
C ASP A 344 17.03 -13.38 3.99
N TYR A 345 16.98 -12.06 4.11
CA TYR A 345 17.10 -11.16 2.95
C TYR A 345 18.46 -11.28 2.24
N LYS A 346 19.56 -11.53 2.98
CA LYS A 346 20.89 -11.67 2.37
C LYS A 346 21.00 -12.95 1.54
N GLU A 347 20.37 -14.04 2.02
CA GLU A 347 20.28 -15.29 1.26
C GLU A 347 19.44 -15.11 0.01
N LEU A 348 18.29 -14.40 0.08
CA LEU A 348 17.46 -14.06 -1.07
C LEU A 348 18.24 -13.24 -2.13
N VAL A 349 18.98 -12.22 -1.69
CA VAL A 349 19.85 -11.42 -2.57
C VAL A 349 20.90 -12.26 -3.26
N THR A 350 21.52 -13.18 -2.53
CA THR A 350 22.52 -14.11 -3.08
C THR A 350 21.89 -15.00 -4.15
N ALA A 351 20.74 -15.60 -3.86
CA ALA A 351 20.02 -16.47 -4.80
C ALA A 351 19.60 -15.70 -6.07
N ILE A 352 19.05 -14.48 -5.93
CA ILE A 352 18.69 -13.62 -7.06
C ILE A 352 19.89 -13.34 -7.94
N LYS A 353 21.04 -12.97 -7.36
CA LYS A 353 22.27 -12.68 -8.13
C LYS A 353 22.81 -13.92 -8.85
N GLU A 354 22.87 -15.06 -8.16
CA GLU A 354 23.35 -16.31 -8.76
C GLU A 354 22.46 -16.79 -9.91
N ALA A 355 21.15 -16.78 -9.73
CA ALA A 355 20.20 -17.17 -10.78
C ALA A 355 20.30 -16.27 -12.02
N ASN A 356 20.66 -15.02 -11.87
CA ASN A 356 20.80 -14.03 -12.92
C ASN A 356 22.25 -13.85 -13.41
N LYS A 357 23.16 -14.75 -13.08
CA LYS A 357 24.55 -14.66 -13.54
C LYS A 357 24.64 -14.52 -15.06
N GLY A 358 25.35 -13.49 -15.52
CA GLY A 358 25.42 -13.11 -16.93
C GLY A 358 24.41 -12.03 -17.37
N PHE A 359 23.48 -11.66 -16.50
CA PHE A 359 22.62 -10.47 -16.64
C PHE A 359 23.07 -9.39 -15.65
N GLU A 360 22.76 -8.14 -15.94
CA GLU A 360 22.95 -7.04 -14.99
C GLU A 360 21.75 -7.02 -14.03
N VAL A 361 22.03 -7.04 -12.71
CA VAL A 361 21.01 -6.99 -11.68
C VAL A 361 21.22 -5.77 -10.81
N LYS A 362 20.21 -4.90 -10.74
CA LYS A 362 20.19 -3.77 -9.81
C LYS A 362 19.09 -4.03 -8.76
N LEU A 363 19.51 -4.12 -7.50
CA LEU A 363 18.60 -4.24 -6.35
C LEU A 363 18.08 -2.85 -5.98
N GLY A 364 16.80 -2.75 -5.69
CA GLY A 364 16.18 -1.61 -5.03
C GLY A 364 16.29 -1.66 -3.51
N GLU A 365 15.58 -0.78 -2.86
CA GLU A 365 15.50 -0.75 -1.39
C GLU A 365 14.79 -2.00 -0.87
N ASN A 366 15.18 -2.41 0.33
CA ASN A 366 14.52 -3.46 1.07
C ASN A 366 13.60 -2.84 2.14
N ASN A 367 12.30 -3.11 2.01
CA ASN A 367 11.35 -2.85 3.08
C ASN A 367 11.16 -4.17 3.84
N PRO A 368 11.71 -4.33 5.06
CA PRO A 368 11.81 -5.62 5.74
C PRO A 368 10.43 -6.18 6.15
N VAL A 369 10.40 -7.46 6.52
CA VAL A 369 9.21 -8.11 7.07
C VAL A 369 8.84 -7.46 8.40
N LEU A 370 7.54 -7.13 8.57
CA LEU A 370 6.96 -6.88 9.88
C LEU A 370 6.33 -8.18 10.39
N PHE A 371 6.65 -8.57 11.62
CA PHE A 371 6.05 -9.75 12.24
C PHE A 371 6.01 -9.60 13.76
N TYR A 372 4.81 -9.69 14.32
CA TYR A 372 4.60 -9.73 15.76
C TYR A 372 3.92 -11.04 16.16
N PRO A 373 4.43 -11.76 17.19
CA PRO A 373 3.76 -12.96 17.69
C PRO A 373 2.32 -12.66 18.11
N ARG A 374 1.40 -13.54 17.71
CA ARG A 374 -0.05 -13.37 18.01
C ARG A 374 -0.37 -13.32 19.48
N ASP A 375 0.52 -13.82 20.34
CA ASP A 375 0.40 -13.80 21.80
C ASP A 375 1.05 -12.58 22.46
N SER A 376 1.67 -11.68 21.67
CA SER A 376 2.21 -10.42 22.19
C SER A 376 1.14 -9.53 22.81
N VAL A 377 1.54 -8.69 23.74
CA VAL A 377 0.64 -7.78 24.44
C VAL A 377 -0.08 -6.84 23.46
N LEU A 378 0.64 -6.31 22.48
CA LEU A 378 0.10 -5.42 21.45
C LEU A 378 -1.04 -6.10 20.68
N ILE A 379 -0.76 -7.29 20.11
CA ILE A 379 -1.74 -8.04 19.30
C ILE A 379 -2.97 -8.43 20.13
N LYS A 380 -2.77 -8.96 21.34
CA LYS A 380 -3.87 -9.34 22.22
C LYS A 380 -4.75 -8.16 22.61
N THR A 381 -4.15 -7.01 22.92
CA THR A 381 -4.88 -5.82 23.33
C THR A 381 -5.73 -5.26 22.19
N LEU A 382 -5.17 -5.11 21.00
CA LEU A 382 -5.88 -4.61 19.82
C LEU A 382 -6.99 -5.58 19.37
N LEU A 383 -6.70 -6.89 19.31
CA LEU A 383 -7.70 -7.89 18.95
C LEU A 383 -8.88 -7.88 19.94
N LYS A 384 -8.60 -7.80 21.24
CA LYS A 384 -9.62 -7.70 22.29
C LYS A 384 -10.46 -6.43 22.08
N ALA A 385 -9.85 -5.29 21.81
CA ALA A 385 -10.57 -4.04 21.56
C ALA A 385 -11.56 -4.18 20.38
N TYR A 386 -11.12 -4.76 19.27
CA TYR A 386 -11.99 -5.05 18.13
C TYR A 386 -13.13 -5.99 18.49
N GLN A 387 -12.82 -7.14 19.11
CA GLN A 387 -13.80 -8.17 19.44
C GLN A 387 -14.88 -7.68 20.40
N GLU A 388 -14.52 -6.92 21.43
CA GLU A 388 -15.46 -6.40 22.42
C GLU A 388 -16.35 -5.28 21.84
N GLU A 389 -15.84 -4.48 20.90
CA GLU A 389 -16.63 -3.43 20.25
C GLU A 389 -17.55 -3.96 19.14
N THR A 390 -17.15 -5.01 18.44
CA THR A 390 -17.91 -5.55 17.31
C THR A 390 -18.75 -6.77 17.67
N GLY A 391 -18.36 -7.55 18.68
CA GLY A 391 -18.90 -8.87 18.95
C GLY A 391 -18.40 -9.96 18.00
N ASP A 392 -17.49 -9.64 17.09
CA ASP A 392 -16.89 -10.60 16.15
C ASP A 392 -15.73 -11.35 16.82
N LEU A 393 -16.06 -12.51 17.39
CA LEU A 393 -15.09 -13.41 18.01
C LEU A 393 -14.46 -14.41 17.01
N LYS A 394 -14.87 -14.39 15.75
CA LYS A 394 -14.44 -15.38 14.74
C LYS A 394 -13.27 -14.89 13.90
N SER A 395 -13.23 -13.61 13.57
CA SER A 395 -12.15 -13.03 12.78
C SER A 395 -10.82 -13.11 13.53
N LYS A 396 -9.77 -13.48 12.79
CA LYS A 396 -8.42 -13.69 13.32
C LYS A 396 -7.49 -12.62 12.79
N PRO A 397 -6.40 -12.30 13.51
CA PRO A 397 -5.33 -11.47 12.99
C PRO A 397 -4.85 -11.93 11.62
N LEU A 398 -4.58 -10.98 10.74
CA LEU A 398 -4.25 -11.19 9.33
C LEU A 398 -2.75 -11.01 9.08
N ALA A 399 -2.25 -11.74 8.08
CA ALA A 399 -0.97 -11.48 7.45
C ALA A 399 -1.24 -10.98 6.03
N ILE A 400 -0.61 -9.89 5.63
CA ILE A 400 -0.81 -9.28 4.32
C ILE A 400 0.46 -9.24 3.49
N GLY A 401 0.27 -9.13 2.20
CA GLY A 401 1.38 -8.95 1.25
C GLY A 401 1.77 -7.50 1.04
N GLY A 402 0.98 -6.54 1.55
CA GLY A 402 1.24 -5.10 1.48
C GLY A 402 2.25 -4.61 2.50
N GLY A 403 2.40 -3.31 2.57
CA GLY A 403 3.16 -2.61 3.60
C GLY A 403 2.42 -1.33 3.96
N THR A 404 2.47 -0.96 5.23
CA THR A 404 1.87 0.24 5.80
C THR A 404 2.93 1.02 6.58
N TYR A 405 2.58 2.18 7.14
CA TYR A 405 3.46 2.89 8.09
C TYR A 405 3.90 2.04 9.29
N ALA A 406 3.21 0.95 9.60
CA ALA A 406 3.63 0.05 10.67
C ALA A 406 5.06 -0.48 10.51
N LYS A 407 5.57 -0.55 9.27
CA LYS A 407 6.96 -0.93 8.99
C LYS A 407 8.00 0.15 9.26
N CYS A 408 7.55 1.40 9.43
CA CYS A 408 8.45 2.54 9.59
C CYS A 408 8.91 2.75 11.03
N ALA A 409 8.35 2.01 12.00
CA ALA A 409 8.66 2.18 13.41
C ALA A 409 8.55 0.86 14.19
N ASP A 410 9.22 0.81 15.35
CA ASP A 410 9.17 -0.33 16.24
C ASP A 410 7.82 -0.40 16.99
N ASN A 411 7.37 -1.61 17.34
CA ASN A 411 6.19 -1.86 18.16
C ASN A 411 4.87 -1.25 17.61
N VAL A 412 4.74 -1.17 16.29
CA VAL A 412 3.56 -0.70 15.58
C VAL A 412 3.01 -1.81 14.69
N VAL A 413 1.70 -1.91 14.59
CA VAL A 413 0.97 -2.79 13.66
C VAL A 413 -0.16 -2.03 12.98
N ALA A 414 -0.63 -2.49 11.82
CA ALA A 414 -1.80 -1.91 11.19
C ALA A 414 -3.08 -2.47 11.81
N PHE A 415 -4.08 -1.59 12.03
CA PHE A 415 -5.29 -1.87 12.79
C PHE A 415 -6.51 -1.09 12.26
N GLY A 416 -7.22 -1.67 11.30
CA GLY A 416 -8.41 -1.08 10.69
C GLY A 416 -8.06 -0.05 9.60
N MET A 417 -9.08 0.57 8.86
CA MET A 417 -10.49 0.40 9.27
C MET A 417 -11.35 -0.46 8.29
N GLN A 418 -10.78 -1.24 7.40
CA GLN A 418 -11.61 -2.07 6.53
C GLN A 418 -12.26 -3.19 7.33
N PHE A 419 -13.60 -3.25 7.34
CA PHE A 419 -14.33 -4.35 7.98
C PHE A 419 -14.39 -5.58 7.06
N PRO A 420 -14.34 -6.80 7.62
CA PRO A 420 -14.44 -8.03 6.83
C PRO A 420 -15.67 -8.05 5.92
N GLY A 421 -15.47 -8.42 4.63
CA GLY A 421 -16.55 -8.57 3.66
C GLY A 421 -17.06 -7.28 3.02
N PHE A 422 -16.40 -6.15 3.22
CA PHE A 422 -16.66 -4.90 2.50
C PHE A 422 -15.47 -4.55 1.61
N ASP A 423 -15.73 -4.30 0.34
CA ASP A 423 -14.74 -3.80 -0.62
C ASP A 423 -14.92 -2.28 -0.76
N SER A 424 -13.95 -1.54 -0.28
CA SER A 424 -13.96 -0.07 -0.28
C SER A 424 -13.50 0.56 -1.59
N LEU A 425 -13.06 -0.25 -2.55
CA LEU A 425 -12.48 0.22 -3.81
C LEU A 425 -11.30 1.20 -3.60
N MET A 426 -10.47 0.98 -2.56
CA MET A 426 -9.24 1.76 -2.35
C MET A 426 -8.41 1.80 -3.63
N HIS A 427 -7.74 2.93 -3.88
CA HIS A 427 -6.93 3.18 -5.07
C HIS A 427 -7.69 3.11 -6.41
N SER A 428 -9.04 2.99 -6.38
CA SER A 428 -9.88 2.89 -7.58
C SER A 428 -10.90 4.02 -7.64
N PRO A 429 -11.45 4.34 -8.82
CA PRO A 429 -12.60 5.22 -8.94
C PRO A 429 -13.79 4.65 -8.17
N GLY A 430 -14.47 5.52 -7.42
CA GLY A 430 -15.61 5.13 -6.59
C GLY A 430 -15.22 4.64 -5.19
N GLU A 431 -14.02 4.96 -4.72
CA GLU A 431 -13.60 4.71 -3.33
C GLU A 431 -14.70 5.13 -2.35
N MET A 432 -14.98 4.25 -1.39
CA MET A 432 -16.13 4.40 -0.51
C MET A 432 -15.92 3.79 0.87
N THR A 433 -16.66 4.28 1.85
CA THR A 433 -16.77 3.67 3.19
C THR A 433 -18.21 3.76 3.70
N LYS A 434 -18.66 2.80 4.49
CA LYS A 434 -19.96 2.93 5.16
C LYS A 434 -19.83 3.89 6.32
N LYS A 435 -20.77 4.83 6.40
CA LYS A 435 -20.84 5.80 7.52
C LYS A 435 -20.91 5.10 8.89
N GLU A 436 -21.64 3.99 8.97
CA GLU A 436 -21.75 3.22 10.21
C GLU A 436 -20.43 2.53 10.57
N ASP A 437 -19.68 2.03 9.59
CA ASP A 437 -18.37 1.42 9.79
C ASP A 437 -17.35 2.46 10.28
N LEU A 438 -17.38 3.68 9.72
CA LEU A 438 -16.55 4.80 10.18
C LEU A 438 -16.85 5.16 11.65
N PHE A 439 -18.12 5.21 12.05
CA PHE A 439 -18.52 5.45 13.44
C PHE A 439 -18.13 4.30 14.37
N LYS A 440 -18.24 3.06 13.89
CA LYS A 440 -17.81 1.89 14.65
C LYS A 440 -16.29 1.86 14.81
N ALA A 441 -15.54 2.18 13.77
CA ALA A 441 -14.08 2.31 13.83
C ALA A 441 -13.66 3.33 14.89
N MET A 442 -14.31 4.49 14.97
CA MET A 442 -14.04 5.50 16.01
C MET A 442 -14.19 4.91 17.43
N SER A 443 -15.20 4.06 17.69
CA SER A 443 -15.36 3.42 19.00
C SER A 443 -14.30 2.34 19.26
N ILE A 444 -13.92 1.58 18.24
CA ILE A 444 -12.85 0.59 18.33
C ILE A 444 -11.52 1.27 18.64
N TYR A 445 -11.20 2.37 17.95
CA TYR A 445 -9.97 3.14 18.20
C TYR A 445 -9.96 3.77 19.60
N ALA A 446 -11.09 4.30 20.07
CA ALA A 446 -11.19 4.81 21.44
C ALA A 446 -10.88 3.73 22.47
N LYS A 447 -11.45 2.53 22.28
CA LYS A 447 -11.15 1.40 23.16
C LYS A 447 -9.69 0.97 23.05
N ALA A 448 -9.13 0.88 21.84
CA ALA A 448 -7.76 0.48 21.63
C ALA A 448 -6.76 1.46 22.28
N ILE A 449 -6.95 2.77 22.11
CA ILE A 449 -6.15 3.81 22.75
C ILE A 449 -6.22 3.71 24.27
N TYR A 450 -7.42 3.52 24.82
CA TYR A 450 -7.63 3.37 26.27
C TYR A 450 -6.91 2.12 26.80
N GLU A 451 -7.14 0.95 26.22
CA GLU A 451 -6.56 -0.32 26.68
C GLU A 451 -5.03 -0.37 26.54
N LEU A 452 -4.48 0.15 25.42
CA LEU A 452 -3.02 0.29 25.25
C LEU A 452 -2.43 1.26 26.28
N GLY A 453 -3.16 2.34 26.59
CA GLY A 453 -2.78 3.26 27.65
C GLY A 453 -2.70 2.59 29.03
N GLU A 454 -3.65 1.73 29.36
CA GLU A 454 -3.63 0.95 30.60
C GLU A 454 -2.44 -0.04 30.67
N VAL A 455 -2.01 -0.57 29.50
CA VAL A 455 -0.79 -1.39 29.42
C VAL A 455 0.45 -0.54 29.69
N LEU A 456 0.51 0.69 29.17
CA LEU A 456 1.66 1.59 29.35
C LEU A 456 1.84 2.10 30.79
N LYS A 457 0.76 2.17 31.56
CA LYS A 457 0.79 2.58 32.99
C LYS A 457 1.45 1.54 33.90
N LYS A 458 1.50 0.28 33.46
CA LYS A 458 2.15 -0.84 34.17
C LYS A 458 3.64 -0.87 33.84
#